data_3cc6cdd2d14644f84923b5a283870d86
#
_entry.id   3cc6cdd2d14644f84923b5a283870d86
#
_cell.length_a   1.000
_cell.length_b   1.000
_cell.length_c   1.000
_cell.angle_alpha   90.00
_cell.angle_beta   90.00
_cell.angle_gamma   90.00
#
_symmetry.space_group_name_H-M   'P 1'
#
loop_
_entity.id
_entity.type
_entity.pdbx_description
1 polymer ?
#
loop_
_entity_poly.entity_id
_entity_poly.type
_entity_poly.pdbx_seq_one_letter_code
_entity_poly.pdbx_strand_id
1 'polypeptide(L)'
;MPNAIWWFCGQLMTIKSRYLPVCVAIFMFFSSKSSVGAEIQPLLTVKALDFSRYLGKWHEISKYPNKFQRKCVRDTSAEYSLGDQGEVIVRNRCTTAEGTVEAVTGAARRVAPEDPTRLKVRFAPSWLSWLPLVWGDYWVIGLAPDYRYAVVGEPSRQYLWILARDTRLSQDDRTAIDALLGAAGYEPQRLVETPQSGNH
;
A
#
# COMPACT_ATOMS: atom_id res chain seq x y z
N MET A 1 47.28 -29.19 -10.43
CA MET A 1 48.62 -29.15 -11.03
C MET A 1 49.16 -27.75 -10.86
N PRO A 2 50.41 -27.67 -10.63
CA PRO A 2 50.94 -27.09 -9.40
C PRO A 2 51.95 -25.94 -9.69
N ASN A 3 52.50 -25.45 -8.56
CA ASN A 3 53.87 -24.93 -8.41
C ASN A 3 54.12 -23.46 -8.82
N ALA A 4 54.96 -22.71 -8.20
CA ALA A 4 56.04 -22.91 -7.26
C ALA A 4 56.47 -21.51 -6.75
N ILE A 5 56.72 -21.27 -5.44
CA ILE A 5 57.96 -21.52 -4.70
C ILE A 5 59.15 -20.68 -5.16
N TRP A 6 59.83 -20.16 -4.14
CA TRP A 6 61.22 -19.87 -3.90
C TRP A 6 61.67 -18.41 -3.93
N TRP A 7 61.99 -17.94 -2.80
CA TRP A 7 63.28 -17.70 -2.10
C TRP A 7 63.94 -16.35 -2.49
N PHE A 8 64.25 -15.57 -1.52
CA PHE A 8 65.63 -15.25 -1.20
C PHE A 8 65.80 -14.76 0.24
N CYS A 9 66.76 -15.36 0.85
CA CYS A 9 67.32 -15.27 2.16
C CYS A 9 68.33 -14.15 2.27
N GLY A 10 68.43 -13.52 3.46
CA GLY A 10 69.73 -13.20 4.02
C GLY A 10 70.18 -11.75 3.99
N GLN A 11 70.24 -11.09 5.09
CA GLN A 11 71.54 -10.85 5.80
C GLN A 11 71.32 -10.10 7.11
N LEU A 12 71.97 -10.58 8.12
CA LEU A 12 72.11 -9.99 9.44
C LEU A 12 72.80 -8.61 9.34
N MET A 13 72.27 -7.65 10.07
CA MET A 13 73.12 -6.59 10.65
C MET A 13 72.59 -6.24 12.04
N THR A 14 73.42 -6.61 13.02
CA THR A 14 73.28 -6.28 14.44
C THR A 14 73.47 -4.79 14.70
N ILE A 15 72.45 -4.10 15.13
CA ILE A 15 72.58 -2.81 15.80
C ILE A 15 71.83 -2.87 17.13
N LYS A 16 72.60 -2.83 18.24
CA LYS A 16 72.11 -2.62 19.59
C LYS A 16 71.57 -1.20 19.68
N SER A 17 70.27 -1.03 19.88
CA SER A 17 69.74 0.23 20.37
C SER A 17 68.61 -0.06 21.36
N ARG A 18 68.82 0.43 22.57
CA ARG A 18 67.92 0.38 23.74
C ARG A 18 66.85 1.46 23.55
N TYR A 19 65.71 1.09 22.96
CA TYR A 19 64.47 1.85 23.14
C TYR A 19 63.32 0.86 23.19
N LEU A 20 62.60 0.87 24.33
CA LEU A 20 61.32 0.19 24.43
C LEU A 20 60.33 0.79 23.44
N PRO A 21 59.69 0.02 22.59
CA PRO A 21 58.53 0.50 21.87
C PRO A 21 57.32 0.37 22.79
N VAL A 22 56.74 1.50 23.19
CA VAL A 22 55.41 1.56 23.70
C VAL A 22 54.47 1.22 22.54
N CYS A 23 54.04 -0.02 22.48
CA CYS A 23 52.95 -0.43 21.59
C CYS A 23 51.65 0.19 22.06
N VAL A 24 51.32 1.37 21.54
CA VAL A 24 49.97 1.92 21.65
C VAL A 24 49.10 1.13 20.67
N ALA A 25 48.40 0.13 21.21
CA ALA A 25 47.40 -0.57 20.47
C ALA A 25 46.18 0.37 20.29
N ILE A 26 46.11 1.02 19.13
CA ILE A 26 44.90 1.75 18.73
C ILE A 26 43.82 0.71 18.40
N PHE A 27 43.01 0.39 19.36
CA PHE A 27 41.74 -0.33 19.12
C PHE A 27 40.79 0.61 18.37
N MET A 28 40.82 0.54 17.05
CA MET A 28 39.75 1.11 16.23
C MET A 28 38.47 0.31 16.47
N PHE A 29 37.63 0.85 17.35
CA PHE A 29 36.25 0.40 17.44
C PHE A 29 35.53 0.73 16.12
N PHE A 30 35.52 -0.22 15.19
CA PHE A 30 34.60 -0.20 14.08
C PHE A 30 33.19 -0.40 14.66
N SER A 31 32.50 0.69 14.97
CA SER A 31 31.07 0.68 15.24
C SER A 31 30.35 0.32 13.93
N SER A 32 30.15 -0.96 13.72
CA SER A 32 29.25 -1.45 12.68
C SER A 32 27.84 -0.95 13.02
N LYS A 33 27.45 0.16 12.40
CA LYS A 33 26.03 0.52 12.36
C LYS A 33 25.33 -0.55 11.52
N SER A 34 24.79 -1.56 12.18
CA SER A 34 23.80 -2.44 11.58
C SER A 34 22.61 -1.56 11.19
N SER A 35 22.50 -1.24 9.91
CA SER A 35 21.27 -0.73 9.35
C SER A 35 20.26 -1.87 9.43
N VAL A 36 19.44 -1.85 10.49
CA VAL A 36 18.24 -2.66 10.56
C VAL A 36 17.36 -2.17 9.41
N GLY A 37 17.37 -2.89 8.30
CA GLY A 37 16.40 -2.68 7.25
C GLY A 37 15.03 -2.78 7.90
N ALA A 38 14.22 -1.72 7.83
CA ALA A 38 12.87 -1.74 8.37
C ALA A 38 12.12 -2.87 7.65
N GLU A 39 11.88 -3.96 8.36
CA GLU A 39 11.06 -5.06 7.88
C GLU A 39 9.66 -4.50 7.64
N ILE A 40 9.24 -4.51 6.37
CA ILE A 40 7.92 -4.01 5.98
C ILE A 40 6.90 -4.94 6.61
N GLN A 41 6.24 -4.47 7.67
CA GLN A 41 5.21 -5.24 8.36
C GLN A 41 4.06 -5.59 7.38
N PRO A 42 3.51 -6.81 7.47
CA PRO A 42 2.37 -7.20 6.67
C PRO A 42 1.22 -6.19 6.82
N LEU A 43 0.56 -5.86 5.71
CA LEU A 43 -0.60 -4.99 5.75
C LEU A 43 -1.75 -5.72 6.45
N LEU A 44 -2.27 -5.11 7.52
CA LEU A 44 -3.41 -5.65 8.26
C LEU A 44 -4.72 -5.11 7.68
N THR A 45 -5.74 -5.95 7.69
CA THR A 45 -7.12 -5.58 7.37
C THR A 45 -7.94 -5.39 8.64
N VAL A 46 -9.13 -4.83 8.51
CA VAL A 46 -10.10 -4.78 9.61
C VAL A 46 -10.43 -6.19 10.10
N LYS A 47 -10.79 -6.33 11.38
CA LYS A 47 -11.04 -7.65 12.00
C LYS A 47 -12.30 -8.34 11.46
N ALA A 48 -13.27 -7.56 11.04
CA ALA A 48 -14.54 -8.06 10.51
C ALA A 48 -15.12 -7.05 9.51
N LEU A 49 -15.87 -7.59 8.54
CA LEU A 49 -16.62 -6.81 7.56
C LEU A 49 -17.98 -7.47 7.35
N ASP A 50 -19.04 -6.80 7.78
CA ASP A 50 -20.40 -7.14 7.36
C ASP A 50 -20.61 -6.61 5.95
N PHE A 51 -20.59 -7.52 4.99
CA PHE A 51 -20.66 -7.14 3.59
C PHE A 51 -22.04 -6.55 3.23
N SER A 52 -23.10 -6.92 3.92
CA SER A 52 -24.44 -6.37 3.69
C SER A 52 -24.49 -4.87 3.99
N ARG A 53 -23.78 -4.43 5.04
CA ARG A 53 -23.62 -3.01 5.38
C ARG A 53 -22.64 -2.27 4.46
N TYR A 54 -21.73 -3.02 3.82
CA TYR A 54 -20.73 -2.44 2.90
C TYR A 54 -21.32 -2.16 1.52
N LEU A 55 -22.42 -2.82 1.13
CA LEU A 55 -23.11 -2.59 -0.14
C LEU A 55 -23.61 -1.14 -0.28
N GLY A 56 -23.99 -0.78 -1.50
CA GLY A 56 -24.46 0.54 -1.87
C GLY A 56 -23.35 1.49 -2.29
N LYS A 57 -23.65 2.79 -2.27
CA LYS A 57 -22.79 3.83 -2.80
C LYS A 57 -21.78 4.33 -1.77
N TRP A 58 -20.55 4.57 -2.26
CA TRP A 58 -19.46 5.21 -1.58
C TRP A 58 -18.89 6.32 -2.46
N HIS A 59 -18.66 7.50 -1.89
CA HIS A 59 -17.95 8.60 -2.52
C HIS A 59 -16.45 8.44 -2.27
N GLU A 60 -15.63 8.59 -3.31
CA GLU A 60 -14.18 8.70 -3.16
C GLU A 60 -13.85 10.09 -2.63
N ILE A 61 -13.31 10.18 -1.44
CA ILE A 61 -12.92 11.45 -0.82
C ILE A 61 -11.49 11.83 -1.22
N SER A 62 -10.60 10.86 -1.19
CA SER A 62 -9.20 11.02 -1.61
C SER A 62 -8.62 9.69 -2.04
N LYS A 63 -7.53 9.75 -2.77
CA LYS A 63 -6.82 8.56 -3.26
C LYS A 63 -5.34 8.84 -3.47
N TYR A 64 -4.56 7.79 -3.60
CA TYR A 64 -3.25 7.91 -4.24
C TYR A 64 -3.43 8.08 -5.75
N PRO A 65 -2.61 8.95 -6.41
CA PRO A 65 -2.61 9.06 -7.86
C PRO A 65 -2.41 7.71 -8.52
N ASN A 66 -3.27 7.36 -9.46
CA ASN A 66 -3.20 6.09 -10.14
C ASN A 66 -3.55 6.19 -11.64
N LYS A 67 -3.10 5.22 -12.43
CA LYS A 67 -3.29 5.20 -13.88
C LYS A 67 -4.72 4.91 -14.33
N PHE A 68 -5.53 4.29 -13.46
CA PHE A 68 -6.88 3.85 -13.81
C PHE A 68 -7.88 5.00 -13.85
N GLN A 69 -7.63 6.07 -13.10
CA GLN A 69 -8.53 7.20 -12.90
C GLN A 69 -7.98 8.52 -13.48
N ARG A 70 -7.08 8.44 -14.47
CA ARG A 70 -6.43 9.66 -15.04
C ARG A 70 -7.43 10.65 -15.66
N LYS A 71 -8.54 10.17 -16.17
CA LYS A 71 -9.59 11.00 -16.77
C LYS A 71 -10.57 11.57 -15.74
N CYS A 72 -10.60 10.99 -14.56
CA CYS A 72 -11.54 11.35 -13.50
C CYS A 72 -11.05 12.59 -12.76
N VAL A 73 -11.81 13.67 -12.82
CA VAL A 73 -11.44 14.94 -12.15
C VAL A 73 -12.33 15.25 -10.95
N ARG A 74 -13.54 14.69 -10.88
CA ARG A 74 -14.48 14.89 -9.75
C ARG A 74 -15.58 13.84 -9.72
N ASP A 75 -16.37 13.85 -8.65
CA ASP A 75 -17.57 13.03 -8.44
C ASP A 75 -17.33 11.53 -8.58
N THR A 76 -16.10 11.10 -8.24
CA THR A 76 -15.78 9.67 -8.26
C THR A 76 -16.54 8.95 -7.15
N SER A 77 -17.18 7.86 -7.53
CA SER A 77 -17.91 7.00 -6.59
C SER A 77 -17.80 5.54 -7.00
N ALA A 78 -17.93 4.64 -6.00
CA ALA A 78 -18.04 3.21 -6.17
C ALA A 78 -19.39 2.75 -5.61
N GLU A 79 -20.08 1.90 -6.33
CA GLU A 79 -21.32 1.28 -5.88
C GLU A 79 -21.15 -0.24 -5.91
N TYR A 80 -21.44 -0.86 -4.77
CA TYR A 80 -21.36 -2.30 -4.58
C TYR A 80 -22.75 -2.88 -4.48
N SER A 81 -23.02 -3.91 -5.26
CA SER A 81 -24.29 -4.65 -5.25
C SER A 81 -24.02 -6.15 -5.38
N LEU A 82 -25.03 -6.95 -5.08
CA LEU A 82 -25.01 -8.39 -5.36
C LEU A 82 -25.67 -8.64 -6.71
N GLY A 83 -25.05 -9.47 -7.51
CA GLY A 83 -25.63 -10.02 -8.72
C GLY A 83 -26.56 -11.18 -8.42
N ASP A 84 -27.22 -11.70 -9.46
CA ASP A 84 -28.24 -12.75 -9.36
C ASP A 84 -27.68 -14.08 -8.79
N GLN A 85 -26.38 -14.33 -8.93
CA GLN A 85 -25.70 -15.52 -8.41
C GLN A 85 -24.94 -15.23 -7.10
N GLY A 86 -25.17 -14.06 -6.49
CA GLY A 86 -24.52 -13.64 -5.25
C GLY A 86 -23.09 -13.12 -5.41
N GLU A 87 -22.62 -12.95 -6.65
CA GLU A 87 -21.35 -12.29 -6.93
C GLU A 87 -21.42 -10.80 -6.60
N VAL A 88 -20.29 -10.22 -6.22
CA VAL A 88 -20.20 -8.79 -5.94
C VAL A 88 -19.94 -8.03 -7.23
N ILE A 89 -20.87 -7.16 -7.59
CA ILE A 89 -20.75 -6.23 -8.71
C ILE A 89 -20.23 -4.89 -8.17
N VAL A 90 -19.24 -4.32 -8.84
CA VAL A 90 -18.64 -3.02 -8.51
C VAL A 90 -18.86 -2.10 -9.70
N ARG A 91 -19.58 -1.00 -9.49
CA ARG A 91 -19.78 0.04 -10.50
C ARG A 91 -19.08 1.31 -10.06
N ASN A 92 -17.99 1.66 -10.75
CA ASN A 92 -17.31 2.93 -10.53
C ASN A 92 -17.82 3.97 -11.53
N ARG A 93 -17.97 5.21 -11.07
CA ARG A 93 -18.39 6.38 -11.87
C ARG A 93 -17.50 7.57 -11.53
N CYS A 94 -17.26 8.43 -12.51
CA CYS A 94 -16.61 9.72 -12.28
C CYS A 94 -16.99 10.71 -13.37
N THR A 95 -16.71 11.99 -13.14
CA THR A 95 -16.86 13.05 -14.13
C THR A 95 -15.48 13.41 -14.70
N THR A 96 -15.36 13.50 -16.01
CA THR A 96 -14.14 13.91 -16.71
C THR A 96 -14.00 15.43 -16.77
N ALA A 97 -12.86 15.91 -17.27
CA ALA A 97 -12.61 17.34 -17.47
C ALA A 97 -13.62 17.99 -18.44
N GLU A 98 -14.11 17.22 -19.41
CA GLU A 98 -15.12 17.65 -20.40
C GLU A 98 -16.55 17.64 -19.82
N GLY A 99 -16.72 17.28 -18.54
CA GLY A 99 -18.01 17.19 -17.89
C GLY A 99 -18.79 15.90 -18.18
N THR A 100 -18.20 14.97 -18.92
CA THR A 100 -18.84 13.68 -19.24
C THR A 100 -18.75 12.74 -18.03
N VAL A 101 -19.86 12.03 -17.75
CA VAL A 101 -19.88 10.96 -16.74
C VAL A 101 -19.42 9.65 -17.40
N GLU A 102 -18.27 9.17 -16.95
CA GLU A 102 -17.80 7.82 -17.30
C GLU A 102 -18.21 6.82 -16.23
N ALA A 103 -18.50 5.59 -16.64
CA ALA A 103 -18.80 4.49 -15.73
C ALA A 103 -18.14 3.20 -16.22
N VAL A 104 -17.67 2.40 -15.28
CA VAL A 104 -17.14 1.06 -15.56
C VAL A 104 -17.71 0.09 -14.54
N THR A 105 -18.12 -1.08 -15.01
CA THR A 105 -18.64 -2.16 -14.15
C THR A 105 -17.62 -3.28 -14.11
N GLY A 106 -17.35 -3.76 -12.91
CA GLY A 106 -16.45 -4.86 -12.62
C GLY A 106 -17.08 -5.86 -11.65
N ALA A 107 -16.30 -6.84 -11.27
CA ALA A 107 -16.67 -7.84 -10.29
C ALA A 107 -15.64 -7.88 -9.17
N ALA A 108 -16.08 -8.21 -7.96
CA ALA A 108 -15.23 -8.50 -6.84
C ALA A 108 -15.46 -9.93 -6.35
N ARG A 109 -14.40 -10.56 -5.85
CA ARG A 109 -14.48 -11.87 -5.20
C ARG A 109 -13.62 -11.87 -3.93
N ARG A 110 -13.99 -12.65 -2.95
CA ARG A 110 -13.16 -12.87 -1.76
C ARG A 110 -11.89 -13.61 -2.13
N VAL A 111 -10.78 -13.30 -1.45
CA VAL A 111 -9.53 -14.06 -1.57
C VAL A 111 -9.71 -15.44 -0.95
N ALA A 112 -10.35 -15.49 0.22
CA ALA A 112 -10.74 -16.71 0.91
C ALA A 112 -12.21 -16.59 1.36
N PRO A 113 -13.00 -17.68 1.35
CA PRO A 113 -14.42 -17.63 1.70
C PRO A 113 -14.70 -17.07 3.10
N GLU A 114 -13.81 -17.36 4.05
CA GLU A 114 -13.88 -16.94 5.45
C GLU A 114 -13.40 -15.51 5.71
N ASP A 115 -12.68 -14.92 4.74
CA ASP A 115 -12.13 -13.56 4.89
C ASP A 115 -12.87 -12.55 3.98
N PRO A 116 -13.87 -11.84 4.51
CA PRO A 116 -14.60 -10.83 3.76
C PRO A 116 -13.83 -9.53 3.58
N THR A 117 -12.68 -9.35 4.26
CA THR A 117 -11.94 -8.09 4.30
C THR A 117 -10.92 -7.96 3.16
N ARG A 118 -10.57 -9.09 2.54
CA ARG A 118 -9.64 -9.19 1.43
C ARG A 118 -10.36 -9.62 0.17
N LEU A 119 -10.48 -8.71 -0.75
CA LEU A 119 -11.13 -8.94 -2.04
C LEU A 119 -10.10 -8.81 -3.16
N LYS A 120 -10.46 -9.39 -4.30
CA LYS A 120 -9.88 -9.06 -5.59
C LYS A 120 -10.95 -8.46 -6.48
N VAL A 121 -10.60 -7.37 -7.17
CA VAL A 121 -11.50 -6.67 -8.09
C VAL A 121 -10.99 -6.77 -9.52
N ARG A 122 -11.91 -6.85 -10.48
CA ARG A 122 -11.62 -6.96 -11.91
C ARG A 122 -12.58 -6.08 -12.69
N PHE A 123 -12.02 -5.22 -13.53
CA PHE A 123 -12.77 -4.41 -14.50
C PHE A 123 -12.56 -4.86 -15.94
N ALA A 124 -11.72 -5.85 -16.19
CA ALA A 124 -11.57 -6.49 -17.47
C ALA A 124 -12.80 -7.37 -17.81
N PRO A 125 -13.07 -7.64 -19.10
CA PRO A 125 -14.17 -8.51 -19.51
C PRO A 125 -14.15 -9.88 -18.83
N SER A 126 -15.33 -10.48 -18.64
CA SER A 126 -15.49 -11.72 -17.89
C SER A 126 -14.72 -12.91 -18.48
N TRP A 127 -14.55 -12.96 -19.79
CA TRP A 127 -13.77 -14.01 -20.46
C TRP A 127 -12.28 -13.99 -20.14
N LEU A 128 -11.76 -12.89 -19.56
CA LEU A 128 -10.38 -12.80 -19.04
C LEU A 128 -10.27 -13.16 -17.56
N SER A 129 -11.36 -13.57 -16.90
CA SER A 129 -11.41 -13.79 -15.44
C SER A 129 -10.46 -14.88 -14.94
N TRP A 130 -10.01 -15.77 -15.80
CA TRP A 130 -9.05 -16.82 -15.50
C TRP A 130 -7.61 -16.30 -15.38
N LEU A 131 -7.30 -15.10 -15.91
CA LEU A 131 -5.99 -14.48 -15.81
C LEU A 131 -5.81 -13.80 -14.44
N PRO A 132 -4.84 -14.21 -13.62
CA PRO A 132 -4.57 -13.56 -12.32
C PRO A 132 -4.25 -12.07 -12.45
N LEU A 133 -3.59 -11.69 -13.55
CA LEU A 133 -3.13 -10.31 -13.82
C LEU A 133 -4.26 -9.29 -13.96
N VAL A 134 -5.48 -9.70 -14.29
CA VAL A 134 -6.63 -8.80 -14.39
C VAL A 134 -7.33 -8.53 -13.07
N TRP A 135 -6.91 -9.19 -12.01
CA TRP A 135 -7.44 -9.05 -10.66
C TRP A 135 -6.51 -8.20 -9.79
N GLY A 136 -6.99 -7.06 -9.35
CA GLY A 136 -6.30 -6.19 -8.40
C GLY A 136 -6.69 -6.52 -6.94
N ASP A 137 -5.74 -6.39 -6.04
CA ASP A 137 -6.01 -6.51 -4.61
C ASP A 137 -6.84 -5.32 -4.12
N TYR A 138 -7.82 -5.60 -3.28
CA TYR A 138 -8.73 -4.65 -2.65
C TYR A 138 -8.93 -5.07 -1.20
N TRP A 139 -8.15 -4.49 -0.30
CA TRP A 139 -8.15 -4.84 1.11
C TRP A 139 -8.74 -3.71 1.94
N VAL A 140 -9.77 -4.01 2.73
CA VAL A 140 -10.36 -3.06 3.65
C VAL A 140 -9.46 -2.97 4.89
N ILE A 141 -8.63 -1.94 4.96
CA ILE A 141 -7.63 -1.75 6.02
C ILE A 141 -8.13 -0.85 7.14
N GLY A 142 -9.19 -0.08 6.89
CA GLY A 142 -9.87 0.75 7.88
C GLY A 142 -11.36 0.85 7.60
N LEU A 143 -12.15 0.92 8.65
CA LEU A 143 -13.60 1.01 8.55
C LEU A 143 -14.16 1.65 9.82
N ALA A 144 -15.00 2.67 9.67
CA ALA A 144 -15.74 3.23 10.80
C ALA A 144 -16.74 2.21 11.35
N PRO A 145 -16.97 2.13 12.67
CA PRO A 145 -17.91 1.17 13.26
C PRO A 145 -19.34 1.26 12.74
N ASP A 146 -19.75 2.45 12.34
CA ASP A 146 -21.05 2.76 11.73
C ASP A 146 -21.03 2.68 10.19
N TYR A 147 -19.89 2.35 9.58
CA TYR A 147 -19.70 2.26 8.12
C TYR A 147 -19.81 3.61 7.38
N ARG A 148 -19.56 4.75 8.06
CA ARG A 148 -19.58 6.05 7.39
C ARG A 148 -18.36 6.29 6.51
N TYR A 149 -17.20 5.69 6.82
CA TYR A 149 -16.04 5.69 5.94
C TYR A 149 -15.34 4.32 5.89
N ALA A 150 -14.61 4.11 4.81
CA ALA A 150 -13.74 2.96 4.62
C ALA A 150 -12.39 3.40 4.03
N VAL A 151 -11.34 2.74 4.44
CA VAL A 151 -9.98 2.88 3.90
C VAL A 151 -9.62 1.61 3.17
N VAL A 152 -9.32 1.75 1.90
CA VAL A 152 -9.01 0.62 1.01
C VAL A 152 -7.58 0.73 0.53
N GLY A 153 -6.82 -0.31 0.76
CA GLY A 153 -5.43 -0.40 0.33
C GLY A 153 -5.11 -1.74 -0.32
N GLU A 154 -3.83 -1.99 -0.53
CA GLU A 154 -3.33 -3.26 -1.07
C GLU A 154 -1.90 -3.53 -0.57
N PRO A 155 -1.41 -4.80 -0.62
CA PRO A 155 -0.16 -5.21 0.02
C PRO A 155 1.09 -4.41 -0.37
N SER A 156 1.18 -3.92 -1.61
CA SER A 156 2.35 -3.16 -2.08
C SER A 156 2.33 -1.69 -1.66
N ARG A 157 1.21 -1.21 -1.10
CA ARG A 157 0.98 0.19 -0.68
C ARG A 157 1.12 1.22 -1.81
N GLN A 158 1.00 0.79 -3.06
CA GLN A 158 1.04 1.68 -4.23
C GLN A 158 -0.32 2.33 -4.48
N TYR A 159 -1.40 1.71 -4.03
CA TYR A 159 -2.77 2.17 -4.21
C TYR A 159 -3.45 2.35 -2.86
N LEU A 160 -4.24 3.42 -2.77
CA LEU A 160 -5.01 3.78 -1.59
C LEU A 160 -6.23 4.57 -2.00
N TRP A 161 -7.37 4.30 -1.37
CA TRP A 161 -8.62 5.03 -1.51
C TRP A 161 -9.24 5.28 -0.16
N ILE A 162 -9.69 6.49 0.06
CA ILE A 162 -10.54 6.87 1.20
C ILE A 162 -11.95 7.05 0.65
N LEU A 163 -12.87 6.22 1.13
CA LEU A 163 -14.26 6.19 0.72
C LEU A 163 -15.15 6.65 1.88
N ALA A 164 -16.24 7.37 1.58
CA ALA A 164 -17.22 7.75 2.58
C ALA A 164 -18.65 7.64 2.04
N ARG A 165 -19.64 7.51 2.96
CA ARG A 165 -21.05 7.56 2.60
C ARG A 165 -21.48 8.95 2.20
N ASP A 166 -20.93 9.94 2.87
CA ASP A 166 -21.15 11.34 2.54
C ASP A 166 -20.04 11.89 1.62
N THR A 167 -20.29 13.03 1.02
CA THR A 167 -19.32 13.72 0.15
C THR A 167 -18.20 14.42 0.91
N ARG A 168 -18.25 14.40 2.25
CA ARG A 168 -17.25 14.99 3.16
C ARG A 168 -16.96 14.08 4.34
N LEU A 169 -15.75 14.15 4.87
CA LEU A 169 -15.37 13.57 6.14
C LEU A 169 -15.29 14.64 7.22
N SER A 170 -15.64 14.27 8.44
CA SER A 170 -15.39 15.11 9.61
C SER A 170 -13.88 15.25 9.86
N GLN A 171 -13.48 16.26 10.62
CA GLN A 171 -12.07 16.43 10.99
C GLN A 171 -11.57 15.27 11.87
N ASP A 172 -12.42 14.75 12.75
CA ASP A 172 -12.09 13.61 13.59
C ASP A 172 -11.84 12.34 12.77
N ASP A 173 -12.65 12.10 11.74
CA ASP A 173 -12.46 10.98 10.82
C ASP A 173 -11.15 11.11 10.03
N ARG A 174 -10.84 12.32 9.55
CA ARG A 174 -9.56 12.59 8.85
C ARG A 174 -8.38 12.27 9.76
N THR A 175 -8.42 12.75 11.01
CA THR A 175 -7.36 12.51 12.01
C THR A 175 -7.21 11.01 12.30
N ALA A 176 -8.31 10.29 12.46
CA ALA A 176 -8.30 8.84 12.69
C ALA A 176 -7.74 8.07 11.49
N ILE A 177 -8.11 8.48 10.27
CA ILE A 177 -7.61 7.88 9.03
C ILE A 177 -6.11 8.14 8.90
N ASP A 178 -5.63 9.36 9.11
CA ASP A 178 -4.20 9.70 9.00
C ASP A 178 -3.34 8.89 9.98
N ALA A 179 -3.80 8.72 11.22
CA ALA A 179 -3.15 7.88 12.21
C ALA A 179 -3.09 6.41 11.77
N LEU A 180 -4.19 5.88 11.22
CA LEU A 180 -4.26 4.53 10.68
C LEU A 180 -3.28 4.35 9.50
N LEU A 181 -3.25 5.31 8.58
CA LEU A 181 -2.37 5.27 7.41
C LEU A 181 -0.90 5.23 7.82
N GLY A 182 -0.49 6.07 8.77
CA GLY A 182 0.86 6.07 9.32
C GLY A 182 1.24 4.72 9.93
N ALA A 183 0.34 4.13 10.74
CA ALA A 183 0.54 2.81 11.33
C ALA A 183 0.59 1.69 10.29
N ALA A 184 -0.15 1.81 9.19
CA ALA A 184 -0.18 0.85 8.09
C ALA A 184 0.97 1.03 7.09
N GLY A 185 1.85 2.02 7.28
CA GLY A 185 2.98 2.30 6.40
C GLY A 185 2.60 2.99 5.09
N TYR A 186 1.48 3.70 5.07
CA TYR A 186 1.11 4.63 4.00
C TYR A 186 1.56 6.04 4.34
N GLU A 187 1.70 6.88 3.33
CA GLU A 187 2.12 8.28 3.44
C GLU A 187 0.92 9.21 3.20
N PRO A 188 0.27 9.77 4.24
CA PRO A 188 -0.93 10.61 4.08
C PRO A 188 -0.73 11.79 3.12
N GLN A 189 0.48 12.36 3.07
CA GLN A 189 0.83 13.48 2.19
C GLN A 189 0.78 13.15 0.69
N ARG A 190 0.71 11.88 0.31
CA ARG A 190 0.51 11.46 -1.09
C ARG A 190 -0.95 11.42 -1.52
N LEU A 191 -1.88 11.57 -0.58
CA LEU A 191 -3.30 11.61 -0.91
C LEU A 191 -3.62 12.85 -1.74
N VAL A 192 -4.43 12.65 -2.77
CA VAL A 192 -5.02 13.70 -3.58
C VAL A 192 -6.53 13.67 -3.36
N GLU A 193 -7.09 14.81 -2.97
CA GLU A 193 -8.52 14.98 -2.77
C GLU A 193 -9.28 14.80 -4.09
N THR A 194 -10.43 14.15 -4.01
CA THR A 194 -11.38 14.01 -5.11
C THR A 194 -12.54 14.99 -4.89
N PRO A 195 -12.63 16.08 -5.67
CA PRO A 195 -13.74 17.02 -5.56
C PRO A 195 -15.10 16.31 -5.73
N GLN A 196 -16.06 16.65 -4.90
CA GLN A 196 -17.45 16.17 -5.00
C GLN A 196 -18.39 17.34 -5.25
N SER A 197 -19.23 17.26 -6.29
CA SER A 197 -20.27 18.25 -6.56
C SER A 197 -21.32 18.22 -5.44
N GLY A 198 -21.78 19.40 -5.00
CA GLY A 198 -22.67 19.53 -3.83
C GLY A 198 -21.94 19.97 -2.56
N ASN A 199 -20.67 20.25 -2.65
CA ASN A 199 -19.86 20.79 -1.55
C ASN A 199 -19.83 22.34 -1.54
N HIS A 200 -20.94 22.98 -2.00
CA HIS A 200 -21.11 24.45 -1.95
C HIS A 200 -21.94 24.86 -0.76
#